data_b9855b9410fce11c0767f9a21b218a99
#
_entry.id   b9855b9410fce11c0767f9a21b218a99
#
_cell.length_a   1.000
_cell.length_b   1.000
_cell.length_c   1.000
_cell.angle_alpha   90.00
_cell.angle_beta   90.00
_cell.angle_gamma   90.00
#
_symmetry.space_group_name_H-M   'P 1'
#
loop_
_entity.id
_entity.type
_entity.pdbx_description
1 polymer ?
#
loop_
_entity_poly.entity_id
_entity_poly.type
_entity_poly.pdbx_seq_one_letter_code
_entity_poly.pdbx_strand_id
1 'polypeptide(L)'
;MRKMASKTFLAVMLLIVVFFISGCGSSNGGNVKKAAYEIIDDQGAMIQLEHKPERILTLAMGTDSIVLGILPEEKLIAINSLADDPVSSNIVDKANGITRKIKNPSAEEILSLKPDVVFIY
;
A
#
# COMPACT_ATOMS: atom_id res chain seq x y z
N MET A 1 -48.44 49.28 1.40
CA MET A 1 -47.18 48.93 0.75
C MET A 1 -46.22 48.10 1.60
N ARG A 2 -46.30 48.04 2.93
CA ARG A 2 -45.37 47.27 3.80
C ARG A 2 -45.55 45.75 3.79
N LYS A 3 -46.72 45.21 3.44
CA LYS A 3 -47.00 43.75 3.49
C LYS A 3 -46.53 42.98 2.25
N MET A 4 -46.27 43.67 1.13
CA MET A 4 -45.74 43.00 -0.08
C MET A 4 -44.21 42.76 -0.01
N ALA A 5 -43.48 43.69 0.59
CA ALA A 5 -42.01 43.57 0.75
C ALA A 5 -41.62 42.39 1.67
N SER A 6 -42.44 42.06 2.66
CA SER A 6 -42.18 40.93 3.58
C SER A 6 -42.32 39.58 2.88
N LYS A 7 -43.31 39.42 1.99
CA LYS A 7 -43.52 38.15 1.27
C LYS A 7 -42.46 37.90 0.20
N THR A 8 -42.03 38.94 -0.49
CA THR A 8 -40.91 38.83 -1.47
C THR A 8 -39.59 38.56 -0.79
N PHE A 9 -39.31 39.17 0.37
CA PHE A 9 -38.12 38.91 1.16
C PHE A 9 -38.09 37.46 1.68
N LEU A 10 -39.22 36.94 2.16
CA LEU A 10 -39.34 35.56 2.62
C LEU A 10 -39.13 34.56 1.47
N ALA A 11 -39.68 34.83 0.28
CA ALA A 11 -39.52 34.00 -0.90
C ALA A 11 -38.08 33.95 -1.39
N VAL A 12 -37.37 35.08 -1.39
CA VAL A 12 -35.93 35.15 -1.80
C VAL A 12 -35.06 34.40 -0.79
N MET A 13 -35.37 34.55 0.52
CA MET A 13 -34.61 33.83 1.56
C MET A 13 -34.82 32.32 1.45
N LEU A 14 -36.04 31.87 1.14
CA LEU A 14 -36.33 30.44 0.95
C LEU A 14 -35.62 29.88 -0.30
N LEU A 15 -35.49 30.69 -1.36
CA LEU A 15 -34.83 30.31 -2.60
C LEU A 15 -33.32 30.19 -2.40
N ILE A 16 -32.71 31.03 -1.56
CA ILE A 16 -31.29 30.96 -1.20
C ILE A 16 -31.01 29.67 -0.38
N VAL A 17 -31.88 29.30 0.56
CA VAL A 17 -31.74 28.10 1.38
C VAL A 17 -31.77 26.84 0.52
N VAL A 18 -32.60 26.79 -0.51
CA VAL A 18 -32.66 25.65 -1.46
C VAL A 18 -31.37 25.51 -2.26
N PHE A 19 -30.70 26.61 -2.59
CA PHE A 19 -29.40 26.57 -3.31
C PHE A 19 -28.27 26.00 -2.47
N PHE A 20 -28.31 26.12 -1.14
CA PHE A 20 -27.27 25.56 -0.25
C PHE A 20 -27.42 24.06 -0.01
N ILE A 21 -28.55 23.44 -0.31
CA ILE A 21 -28.81 22.03 -0.10
C ILE A 21 -28.32 21.17 -1.31
N SER A 22 -28.12 21.80 -2.48
CA SER A 22 -27.68 21.11 -3.71
C SER A 22 -26.18 20.88 -3.81
N GLY A 23 -25.40 21.26 -2.80
CA GLY A 23 -23.92 21.25 -2.79
C GLY A 23 -23.28 20.06 -2.09
N CYS A 24 -23.92 18.90 -2.05
CA CYS A 24 -23.23 17.75 -1.45
C CYS A 24 -23.49 16.48 -2.26
N GLY A 25 -22.48 15.99 -2.94
CA GLY A 25 -22.56 14.65 -3.49
C GLY A 25 -21.90 14.45 -4.84
N SER A 26 -20.65 14.85 -5.00
CA SER A 26 -19.75 14.13 -5.91
C SER A 26 -18.87 13.21 -5.07
N SER A 27 -19.44 12.12 -4.59
CA SER A 27 -18.63 10.95 -4.33
C SER A 27 -18.13 10.48 -5.71
N ASN A 28 -16.90 10.85 -6.06
CA ASN A 28 -16.15 10.13 -7.07
C ASN A 28 -16.17 8.66 -6.63
N GLY A 29 -17.10 7.91 -7.19
CA GLY A 29 -17.06 6.46 -7.21
C GLY A 29 -15.88 6.04 -8.06
N GLY A 30 -14.65 6.28 -7.58
CA GLY A 30 -13.51 5.52 -8.03
C GLY A 30 -13.90 4.06 -7.85
N ASN A 31 -13.76 3.24 -8.88
CA ASN A 31 -13.84 1.80 -8.76
C ASN A 31 -12.90 1.38 -7.63
N VAL A 32 -13.42 1.28 -6.43
CA VAL A 32 -12.71 0.66 -5.31
C VAL A 32 -12.64 -0.80 -5.70
N LYS A 33 -11.52 -1.19 -6.31
CA LYS A 33 -11.22 -2.60 -6.49
C LYS A 33 -11.37 -3.24 -5.13
N LYS A 34 -12.26 -4.21 -5.02
CA LYS A 34 -12.49 -4.92 -3.76
C LYS A 34 -11.16 -5.53 -3.36
N ALA A 35 -10.65 -5.13 -2.20
CA ALA A 35 -9.41 -5.69 -1.66
C ALA A 35 -9.56 -7.21 -1.58
N ALA A 36 -8.57 -7.94 -2.09
CA ALA A 36 -8.56 -9.39 -2.00
C ALA A 36 -8.15 -9.86 -0.60
N TYR A 37 -7.33 -9.05 0.09
CA TYR A 37 -6.83 -9.33 1.43
C TYR A 37 -6.89 -8.07 2.30
N GLU A 38 -7.26 -8.26 3.54
CA GLU A 38 -7.24 -7.22 4.57
C GLU A 38 -6.36 -7.71 5.71
N ILE A 39 -5.42 -6.88 6.13
CA ILE A 39 -4.51 -7.16 7.23
C ILE A 39 -4.66 -6.02 8.24
N ILE A 40 -4.77 -6.36 9.51
CA ILE A 40 -4.76 -5.36 10.59
C ILE A 40 -3.38 -5.41 11.21
N ASP A 41 -2.69 -4.28 11.26
CA ASP A 41 -1.39 -4.18 11.90
C ASP A 41 -1.50 -4.14 13.44
N ASP A 42 -0.38 -4.11 14.14
CA ASP A 42 -0.31 -4.09 15.60
C ASP A 42 -0.86 -2.78 16.22
N GLN A 43 -1.03 -1.73 15.42
CA GLN A 43 -1.63 -0.45 15.82
C GLN A 43 -3.13 -0.37 15.50
N GLY A 44 -3.68 -1.41 14.88
CA GLY A 44 -5.08 -1.49 14.48
C GLY A 44 -5.40 -0.83 13.13
N ALA A 45 -4.38 -0.41 12.36
CA ALA A 45 -4.59 0.13 11.03
C ALA A 45 -4.90 -0.99 10.03
N MET A 46 -5.92 -0.77 9.19
CA MET A 46 -6.31 -1.72 8.16
C MET A 46 -5.52 -1.48 6.88
N ILE A 47 -4.81 -2.49 6.43
CA ILE A 47 -4.05 -2.51 5.18
C ILE A 47 -4.81 -3.38 4.19
N GLN A 48 -5.14 -2.83 3.03
CA GLN A 48 -5.84 -3.52 1.96
C GLN A 48 -4.89 -3.85 0.82
N LEU A 49 -4.85 -5.10 0.42
CA LEU A 49 -4.05 -5.60 -0.69
C LEU A 49 -4.99 -6.03 -1.84
N GLU A 50 -4.69 -5.60 -3.07
CA GLU A 50 -5.45 -5.98 -4.26
C GLU A 50 -5.30 -7.48 -4.61
N HIS A 51 -4.14 -8.06 -4.29
CA HIS A 51 -3.83 -9.47 -4.51
C HIS A 51 -2.83 -9.98 -3.47
N LYS A 52 -2.68 -11.29 -3.38
CA LYS A 52 -1.64 -11.90 -2.55
C LYS A 52 -0.26 -11.52 -3.10
N PRO A 53 0.68 -11.07 -2.25
CA PRO A 53 2.02 -10.73 -2.71
C PRO A 53 2.73 -11.91 -3.37
N GLU A 54 3.29 -11.67 -4.55
CA GLU A 54 4.05 -12.65 -5.36
C GLU A 54 5.49 -12.21 -5.58
N ARG A 55 5.78 -10.91 -5.42
CA ARG A 55 7.08 -10.29 -5.69
C ARG A 55 7.63 -9.67 -4.40
N ILE A 56 8.39 -10.45 -3.68
CA ILE A 56 8.89 -10.08 -2.35
C ILE A 56 10.34 -9.68 -2.45
N LEU A 57 10.68 -8.55 -1.84
CA LEU A 57 12.03 -8.04 -1.71
C LEU A 57 12.39 -7.98 -0.22
N THR A 58 13.55 -8.48 0.13
CA THR A 58 14.10 -8.38 1.48
C THR A 58 15.42 -7.61 1.44
N LEU A 59 15.66 -6.72 2.40
CA LEU A 59 16.82 -5.82 2.42
C LEU A 59 17.84 -6.16 3.52
N ALA A 60 17.50 -7.08 4.41
CA ALA A 60 18.40 -7.47 5.50
C ALA A 60 18.49 -8.99 5.62
N MET A 61 19.67 -9.48 5.92
CA MET A 61 19.95 -10.91 6.04
C MET A 61 19.06 -11.61 7.07
N GLY A 62 18.70 -10.94 8.17
CA GLY A 62 17.76 -11.48 9.16
C GLY A 62 16.37 -11.71 8.56
N THR A 63 15.86 -10.77 7.78
CA THR A 63 14.58 -10.92 7.09
C THR A 63 14.64 -11.94 5.96
N ASP A 64 15.79 -12.06 5.25
CA ASP A 64 16.01 -13.12 4.25
C ASP A 64 15.82 -14.50 4.88
N SER A 65 16.47 -14.74 6.03
CA SER A 65 16.41 -16.02 6.74
C SER A 65 14.98 -16.37 7.18
N ILE A 66 14.23 -15.39 7.69
CA ILE A 66 12.85 -15.59 8.13
C ILE A 66 11.95 -15.88 6.95
N VAL A 67 12.02 -15.04 5.91
CA VAL A 67 11.13 -15.15 4.74
C VAL A 67 11.38 -16.44 3.98
N LEU A 68 12.65 -16.85 3.78
CA LEU A 68 13.01 -18.15 3.17
C LEU A 68 12.69 -19.36 4.08
N GLY A 69 12.44 -19.12 5.35
CA GLY A 69 11.94 -20.15 6.27
C GLY A 69 10.46 -20.47 6.10
N ILE A 70 9.67 -19.51 5.58
CA ILE A 70 8.20 -19.60 5.52
C ILE A 70 7.62 -19.54 4.11
N LEU A 71 8.38 -19.00 3.14
CA LEU A 71 7.93 -18.84 1.76
C LEU A 71 8.90 -19.55 0.80
N PRO A 72 8.39 -20.05 -0.34
CA PRO A 72 9.22 -20.61 -1.38
C PRO A 72 10.09 -19.53 -2.05
N GLU A 73 11.27 -19.91 -2.48
CA GLU A 73 12.31 -19.01 -2.99
C GLU A 73 11.89 -18.23 -4.25
N GLU A 74 11.02 -18.81 -5.06
CA GLU A 74 10.50 -18.18 -6.29
C GLU A 74 9.64 -16.91 -6.02
N LYS A 75 9.22 -16.71 -4.78
CA LYS A 75 8.54 -15.47 -4.36
C LYS A 75 9.50 -14.31 -4.12
N LEU A 76 10.78 -14.60 -3.91
CA LEU A 76 11.78 -13.59 -3.62
C LEU A 76 12.45 -13.12 -4.92
N ILE A 77 12.20 -11.86 -5.27
CA ILE A 77 12.77 -11.25 -6.49
C ILE A 77 14.20 -10.75 -6.29
N ALA A 78 14.58 -10.46 -5.06
CA ALA A 78 15.94 -10.15 -4.66
C ALA A 78 16.10 -10.28 -3.14
N ILE A 79 17.31 -10.53 -2.69
CA ILE A 79 17.69 -10.64 -1.28
C ILE A 79 19.00 -9.89 -1.01
N ASN A 80 19.35 -9.76 0.28
CA ASN A 80 20.62 -9.12 0.65
C ASN A 80 21.83 -9.89 0.11
N SER A 81 22.85 -9.16 -0.31
CA SER A 81 24.08 -9.76 -0.87
C SER A 81 24.87 -10.60 0.14
N LEU A 82 24.68 -10.39 1.44
CA LEU A 82 25.32 -11.21 2.47
C LEU A 82 24.67 -12.60 2.63
N ALA A 83 23.54 -12.83 1.98
CA ALA A 83 22.88 -14.13 2.02
C ALA A 83 23.74 -15.26 1.43
N ASP A 84 24.67 -14.94 0.52
CA ASP A 84 25.62 -15.88 -0.09
C ASP A 84 26.93 -16.07 0.70
N ASP A 85 27.16 -15.25 1.73
CA ASP A 85 28.39 -15.34 2.53
C ASP A 85 28.30 -16.49 3.55
N PRO A 86 29.10 -17.55 3.41
CA PRO A 86 29.01 -18.71 4.30
C PRO A 86 29.45 -18.43 5.73
N VAL A 87 30.12 -17.29 5.98
CA VAL A 87 30.53 -16.89 7.34
C VAL A 87 29.38 -16.19 8.06
N SER A 88 28.61 -15.40 7.32
CA SER A 88 27.57 -14.54 7.89
C SER A 88 26.17 -15.13 7.76
N SER A 89 25.94 -16.02 6.78
CA SER A 89 24.63 -16.51 6.40
C SER A 89 24.42 -17.98 6.78
N ASN A 90 23.24 -18.28 7.30
CA ASN A 90 22.76 -19.64 7.56
C ASN A 90 21.83 -20.17 6.46
N ILE A 91 21.65 -19.43 5.36
CA ILE A 91 20.73 -19.74 4.26
C ILE A 91 21.40 -19.81 2.89
N VAL A 92 22.72 -19.95 2.83
CA VAL A 92 23.50 -19.95 1.58
C VAL A 92 22.90 -20.87 0.51
N ASP A 93 22.55 -22.10 0.89
CA ASP A 93 22.02 -23.09 -0.05
C ASP A 93 20.68 -22.63 -0.67
N LYS A 94 19.78 -22.06 0.13
CA LYS A 94 18.51 -21.51 -0.34
C LYS A 94 18.70 -20.22 -1.13
N ALA A 95 19.65 -19.40 -0.72
CA ALA A 95 19.96 -18.14 -1.37
C ALA A 95 20.44 -18.34 -2.81
N ASN A 96 21.11 -19.46 -3.11
CA ASN A 96 21.62 -19.77 -4.44
C ASN A 96 20.55 -19.83 -5.54
N GLY A 97 19.29 -20.13 -5.19
CA GLY A 97 18.15 -20.10 -6.11
C GLY A 97 17.72 -18.69 -6.50
N ILE A 98 18.11 -17.66 -5.75
CA ILE A 98 17.71 -16.29 -5.99
C ILE A 98 18.84 -15.53 -6.69
N THR A 99 18.65 -15.26 -7.97
CA THR A 99 19.72 -14.71 -8.84
C THR A 99 20.12 -13.29 -8.43
N ARG A 100 19.16 -12.45 -7.97
CA ARG A 100 19.46 -11.06 -7.67
C ARG A 100 19.83 -10.87 -6.21
N LYS A 101 21.07 -10.43 -6.01
CA LYS A 101 21.59 -10.00 -4.70
C LYS A 101 21.76 -8.49 -4.69
N ILE A 102 21.32 -7.83 -3.65
CA ILE A 102 21.38 -6.38 -3.52
C ILE A 102 22.10 -5.96 -2.26
N LYS A 103 22.77 -4.81 -2.34
CA LYS A 103 23.49 -4.20 -1.21
C LYS A 103 23.23 -2.71 -1.22
N ASN A 104 22.56 -2.20 -0.16
CA ASN A 104 22.25 -0.78 0.00
C ASN A 104 21.59 -0.17 -1.26
N PRO A 105 20.47 -0.72 -1.75
CA PRO A 105 19.83 -0.23 -2.96
C PRO A 105 19.28 1.18 -2.77
N SER A 106 19.28 1.97 -3.83
CA SER A 106 18.54 3.23 -3.86
C SER A 106 17.03 2.98 -3.96
N ALA A 107 16.22 4.00 -3.64
CA ALA A 107 14.78 3.91 -3.80
C ALA A 107 14.36 3.62 -5.26
N GLU A 108 15.08 4.21 -6.22
CA GLU A 108 14.86 3.99 -7.65
C GLU A 108 15.13 2.54 -8.05
N GLU A 109 16.19 1.94 -7.49
CA GLU A 109 16.52 0.54 -7.73
C GLU A 109 15.41 -0.38 -7.18
N ILE A 110 14.95 -0.14 -5.95
CA ILE A 110 13.83 -0.87 -5.35
C ILE A 110 12.58 -0.76 -6.23
N LEU A 111 12.19 0.46 -6.61
CA LEU A 111 11.01 0.70 -7.44
C LEU A 111 11.11 0.05 -8.83
N SER A 112 12.32 0.02 -9.42
CA SER A 112 12.56 -0.61 -10.73
C SER A 112 12.27 -2.11 -10.71
N LEU A 113 12.42 -2.76 -9.55
CA LEU A 113 12.13 -4.18 -9.37
C LEU A 113 10.64 -4.48 -9.25
N LYS A 114 9.81 -3.45 -9.05
CA LYS A 114 8.34 -3.56 -8.89
C LYS A 114 7.97 -4.64 -7.86
N PRO A 115 8.43 -4.55 -6.62
CA PRO A 115 8.01 -5.47 -5.58
C PRO A 115 6.57 -5.19 -5.15
N ASP A 116 5.85 -6.23 -4.72
CA ASP A 116 4.55 -6.09 -4.06
C ASP A 116 4.73 -5.77 -2.56
N VAL A 117 5.79 -6.33 -1.98
CA VAL A 117 6.16 -6.12 -0.57
C VAL A 117 7.67 -6.01 -0.45
N VAL A 118 8.12 -5.09 0.41
CA VAL A 118 9.52 -4.91 0.79
C VAL A 118 9.64 -5.11 2.30
N PHE A 119 10.46 -6.07 2.71
CA PHE A 119 10.80 -6.27 4.12
C PHE A 119 12.08 -5.49 4.44
N ILE A 120 11.95 -4.59 5.38
CA ILE A 120 13.05 -3.84 6.01
C ILE A 120 13.05 -4.16 7.51
N TYR A 121 14.09 -3.83 8.23
CA TYR A 121 14.12 -3.97 9.70
C TYR A 121 14.16 -2.60 10.34
#